data_2c6b5e4a42e222289b93aa14a7ffa214
#
_entry.id   2c6b5e4a42e222289b93aa14a7ffa214
#
_cell.length_a   1.000
_cell.length_b   1.000
_cell.length_c   1.000
_cell.angle_alpha   90.00
_cell.angle_beta   90.00
_cell.angle_gamma   90.00
#
_symmetry.space_group_name_H-M   'P 1'
#
loop_
_entity.id
_entity.type
_entity.pdbx_description
1 polymer ?
#
loop_
_entity_poly.entity_id
_entity_poly.type
_entity_poly.pdbx_seq_one_letter_code
_entity_poly.pdbx_strand_id
1 'polypeptide(L)'
;LKLLRNKFKKLNYKKLNKINLHTIEISKHSAIIAKIYKVRQILKDFQTTFAKKNKNCCIEGRDISTKILPNSDVKFFFKCNLNIAAFRRYNELKKRNYKIKIKDVKKALRIRNNHDIKRKSSPLLKHRDAIEIDTGKLNKKAMVKKMSKYVDKMIKIKYGNRTRIK
;
A
#
# COMPACT_ATOMS: atom_id res chain seq x y z
N LEU A 1 -3.91 -20.74 -12.41
CA LEU A 1 -2.72 -20.13 -11.78
C LEU A 1 -1.63 -19.81 -12.80
N LYS A 2 -1.33 -20.70 -13.77
CA LYS A 2 -0.38 -20.45 -14.87
C LYS A 2 -0.78 -19.22 -15.70
N LEU A 3 -2.08 -19.10 -16.04
CA LEU A 3 -2.64 -17.95 -16.75
C LEU A 3 -2.44 -16.63 -15.96
N LEU A 4 -2.68 -16.64 -14.64
CA LEU A 4 -2.51 -15.47 -13.78
C LEU A 4 -1.04 -15.02 -13.72
N ARG A 5 -0.11 -15.96 -13.54
CA ARG A 5 1.35 -15.68 -13.60
C ARG A 5 1.75 -15.05 -14.94
N ASN A 6 1.25 -15.59 -16.06
CA ASN A 6 1.55 -15.06 -17.38
C ASN A 6 0.98 -13.65 -17.59
N LYS A 7 -0.23 -13.37 -17.09
CA LYS A 7 -0.81 -12.02 -17.12
C LYS A 7 0.03 -11.02 -16.31
N PHE A 8 0.52 -11.39 -15.12
CA PHE A 8 1.40 -10.53 -14.34
C PHE A 8 2.74 -10.26 -15.03
N LYS A 9 3.35 -11.25 -15.68
CA LYS A 9 4.60 -11.07 -16.44
C LYS A 9 4.43 -10.09 -17.61
N LYS A 10 3.24 -10.04 -18.23
CA LYS A 10 2.90 -9.17 -19.37
C LYS A 10 2.21 -7.88 -18.95
N LEU A 11 2.25 -7.52 -17.66
CA LEU A 11 1.54 -6.35 -17.14
C LEU A 11 2.13 -5.06 -17.71
N ASN A 12 1.28 -4.26 -18.36
CA ASN A 12 1.67 -2.97 -18.87
C ASN A 12 1.16 -1.84 -17.94
N TYR A 13 2.07 -1.25 -17.17
CA TYR A 13 1.75 -0.20 -16.21
C TYR A 13 1.14 1.05 -16.84
N LYS A 14 1.54 1.42 -18.07
CA LYS A 14 0.95 2.56 -18.80
C LYS A 14 -0.53 2.32 -19.09
N LYS A 15 -0.93 1.10 -19.41
CA LYS A 15 -2.34 0.72 -19.59
C LYS A 15 -3.11 0.72 -18.29
N LEU A 16 -2.51 0.29 -17.17
CA LEU A 16 -3.16 0.30 -15.87
C LEU A 16 -3.52 1.70 -15.38
N ASN A 17 -2.68 2.69 -15.65
CA ASN A 17 -2.95 4.08 -15.28
C ASN A 17 -4.20 4.67 -15.96
N LYS A 18 -4.64 4.08 -17.08
CA LYS A 18 -5.86 4.49 -17.79
C LYS A 18 -7.13 3.84 -17.23
N ILE A 19 -7.00 2.83 -16.35
CA ILE A 19 -8.13 2.08 -15.78
C ILE A 19 -8.46 2.62 -14.40
N ASN A 20 -9.74 2.87 -14.14
CA ASN A 20 -10.18 3.25 -12.79
C ASN A 20 -10.18 2.03 -11.87
N LEU A 21 -9.05 1.75 -11.22
CA LEU A 21 -8.89 0.63 -10.28
C LEU A 21 -9.47 0.91 -8.88
N HIS A 22 -10.00 2.11 -8.64
CA HIS A 22 -10.49 2.53 -7.32
C HIS A 22 -12.02 2.47 -7.17
N THR A 23 -12.68 1.60 -7.93
CA THR A 23 -14.13 1.38 -7.77
C THR A 23 -14.45 0.59 -6.51
N ILE A 24 -15.68 0.72 -6.03
CA ILE A 24 -16.17 -0.06 -4.87
C ILE A 24 -16.12 -1.55 -5.18
N GLU A 25 -16.52 -1.95 -6.38
CA GLU A 25 -16.53 -3.34 -6.84
C GLU A 25 -15.12 -3.94 -6.90
N ILE A 26 -14.16 -3.25 -7.54
CA ILE A 26 -12.77 -3.71 -7.58
C ILE A 26 -12.20 -3.83 -6.17
N SER A 27 -12.50 -2.88 -5.28
CA SER A 27 -12.08 -2.95 -3.87
C SER A 27 -12.67 -4.16 -3.15
N LYS A 28 -13.94 -4.49 -3.40
CA LYS A 28 -14.63 -5.67 -2.83
C LYS A 28 -14.02 -6.98 -3.36
N HIS A 29 -13.90 -7.11 -4.69
CA HIS A 29 -13.35 -8.31 -5.31
C HIS A 29 -11.87 -8.52 -4.96
N SER A 30 -11.06 -7.47 -4.93
CA SER A 30 -9.65 -7.57 -4.52
C SER A 30 -9.49 -8.08 -3.09
N ALA A 31 -10.38 -7.71 -2.17
CA ALA A 31 -10.37 -8.21 -0.80
C ALA A 31 -10.72 -9.71 -0.72
N ILE A 32 -11.60 -10.20 -1.59
CA ILE A 32 -11.95 -11.63 -1.69
C ILE A 32 -10.76 -12.42 -2.25
N ILE A 33 -10.21 -11.98 -3.37
CA ILE A 33 -9.08 -12.63 -4.06
C ILE A 33 -7.84 -12.65 -3.17
N ALA A 34 -7.62 -11.59 -2.37
CA ALA A 34 -6.50 -11.50 -1.45
C ALA A 34 -6.52 -12.54 -0.31
N LYS A 35 -7.63 -13.26 -0.09
CA LYS A 35 -7.71 -14.39 0.86
C LYS A 35 -7.12 -15.68 0.29
N ILE A 36 -7.00 -15.79 -1.03
CA ILE A 36 -6.54 -17.02 -1.71
C ILE A 36 -5.01 -17.10 -1.59
N TYR A 37 -4.53 -18.07 -0.82
CA TYR A 37 -3.09 -18.25 -0.55
C TYR A 37 -2.23 -18.31 -1.83
N LYS A 38 -2.65 -19.14 -2.80
CA LYS A 38 -1.92 -19.29 -4.08
C LYS A 38 -1.84 -17.99 -4.89
N VAL A 39 -2.86 -17.13 -4.84
CA VAL A 39 -2.84 -15.80 -5.47
C VAL A 39 -1.85 -14.89 -4.75
N ARG A 40 -1.84 -14.91 -3.42
CA ARG A 40 -0.89 -14.15 -2.62
C ARG A 40 0.57 -14.53 -2.92
N GLN A 41 0.86 -15.82 -3.10
CA GLN A 41 2.22 -16.26 -3.50
C GLN A 41 2.63 -15.64 -4.85
N ILE A 42 1.75 -15.70 -5.85
CA ILE A 42 2.03 -15.11 -7.16
C ILE A 42 2.28 -13.60 -7.05
N LEU A 43 1.45 -12.89 -6.26
CA LEU A 43 1.61 -11.45 -6.02
C LEU A 43 2.91 -11.14 -5.27
N LYS A 44 3.27 -11.94 -4.27
CA LYS A 44 4.54 -11.82 -3.55
C LYS A 44 5.71 -11.97 -4.50
N ASP A 45 5.74 -13.04 -5.31
CA ASP A 45 6.80 -13.29 -6.29
C ASP A 45 6.94 -12.12 -7.27
N PHE A 46 5.80 -11.57 -7.72
CA PHE A 46 5.78 -10.40 -8.59
C PHE A 46 6.38 -9.15 -7.91
N GLN A 47 5.94 -8.83 -6.69
CA GLN A 47 6.39 -7.66 -5.95
C GLN A 47 7.87 -7.76 -5.56
N THR A 48 8.32 -8.93 -5.13
CA THR A 48 9.74 -9.16 -4.80
C THR A 48 10.63 -9.08 -6.04
N THR A 49 10.19 -9.63 -7.16
CA THR A 49 10.90 -9.53 -8.44
C THR A 49 10.97 -8.08 -8.92
N PHE A 50 9.87 -7.33 -8.80
CA PHE A 50 9.85 -5.91 -9.12
C PHE A 50 10.86 -5.12 -8.28
N ALA A 51 10.86 -5.31 -6.96
CA ALA A 51 11.79 -4.63 -6.07
C ALA A 51 13.26 -4.96 -6.36
N LYS A 52 13.57 -6.22 -6.71
CA LYS A 52 14.93 -6.63 -7.10
C LYS A 52 15.40 -5.94 -8.38
N LYS A 53 14.51 -5.78 -9.35
CA LYS A 53 14.83 -5.14 -10.64
C LYS A 53 14.90 -3.61 -10.55
N ASN A 54 14.19 -3.01 -9.62
CA ASN A 54 14.06 -1.56 -9.46
C ASN A 54 14.60 -1.15 -8.08
N LYS A 55 15.92 -0.91 -7.98
CA LYS A 55 16.62 -0.64 -6.71
C LYS A 55 16.03 0.54 -5.93
N ASN A 56 15.62 1.62 -6.61
CA ASN A 56 15.06 2.82 -5.97
C ASN A 56 13.54 2.87 -6.16
N CYS A 57 12.81 1.96 -5.50
CA CYS A 57 11.37 1.90 -5.61
C CYS A 57 10.67 2.06 -4.26
N CYS A 58 9.45 2.60 -4.31
CA CYS A 58 8.52 2.66 -3.19
C CYS A 58 7.35 1.71 -3.46
N ILE A 59 7.08 0.79 -2.55
CA ILE A 59 6.01 -0.20 -2.70
C ILE A 59 5.06 -0.07 -1.52
N GLU A 60 3.77 0.09 -1.82
CA GLU A 60 2.72 0.14 -0.81
C GLU A 60 1.96 -1.18 -0.69
N GLY A 61 1.42 -1.44 0.50
CA GLY A 61 0.57 -2.60 0.76
C GLY A 61 0.32 -2.80 2.24
N ARG A 62 -0.30 -3.92 2.59
CA ARG A 62 -0.72 -4.22 3.96
C ARG A 62 0.32 -5.02 4.75
N ASP A 63 1.14 -5.79 4.07
CA ASP A 63 2.11 -6.72 4.63
C ASP A 63 3.49 -6.61 3.96
N ILE A 64 3.76 -5.48 3.29
CA ILE A 64 5.01 -5.27 2.54
C ILE A 64 6.20 -5.38 3.48
N SER A 65 6.21 -4.64 4.58
CA SER A 65 7.34 -4.59 5.52
C SER A 65 7.49 -5.85 6.38
N THR A 66 6.47 -6.69 6.48
CA THR A 66 6.51 -7.87 7.37
C THR A 66 6.68 -9.19 6.62
N LYS A 67 6.14 -9.31 5.40
CA LYS A 67 6.10 -10.59 4.66
C LYS A 67 6.69 -10.53 3.26
N ILE A 68 6.61 -9.39 2.58
CA ILE A 68 7.01 -9.28 1.17
C ILE A 68 8.44 -8.78 1.06
N LEU A 69 8.75 -7.63 1.70
CA LEU A 69 10.06 -6.98 1.70
C LEU A 69 10.51 -6.65 3.13
N PRO A 70 10.73 -7.66 3.99
CA PRO A 70 11.11 -7.44 5.39
C PRO A 70 12.47 -6.74 5.53
N ASN A 71 13.33 -6.85 4.53
CA ASN A 71 14.68 -6.27 4.51
C ASN A 71 14.76 -4.96 3.73
N SER A 72 13.62 -4.27 3.48
CA SER A 72 13.65 -2.95 2.85
C SER A 72 14.36 -1.92 3.74
N ASP A 73 15.07 -0.97 3.13
CA ASP A 73 15.91 0.02 3.82
C ASP A 73 15.09 0.94 4.74
N VAL A 74 13.92 1.37 4.28
CA VAL A 74 13.00 2.20 5.06
C VAL A 74 11.61 1.58 5.05
N LYS A 75 10.98 1.53 6.21
CA LYS A 75 9.64 0.99 6.40
C LYS A 75 8.77 2.04 7.08
N PHE A 76 7.62 2.33 6.48
CA PHE A 76 6.62 3.21 7.09
C PHE A 76 5.36 2.42 7.43
N PHE A 77 4.83 2.65 8.61
CA PHE A 77 3.54 2.13 9.04
C PHE A 77 2.56 3.29 9.25
N PHE A 78 1.53 3.37 8.42
CA PHE A 78 0.57 4.46 8.48
C PHE A 78 -0.58 4.16 9.42
N LYS A 79 -0.84 5.10 10.34
CA LYS A 79 -2.04 5.15 11.18
C LYS A 79 -2.97 6.27 10.76
N CYS A 80 -4.25 6.06 10.93
CA CYS A 80 -5.27 7.08 10.76
C CYS A 80 -6.50 6.73 11.59
N ASN A 81 -7.11 7.73 12.22
CA ASN A 81 -8.41 7.57 12.84
C ASN A 81 -9.44 7.16 11.79
N LEU A 82 -10.31 6.20 12.14
CA LEU A 82 -11.29 5.63 11.21
C LEU A 82 -12.26 6.70 10.65
N ASN A 83 -12.64 7.69 11.46
CA ASN A 83 -13.54 8.75 11.00
C ASN A 83 -12.86 9.63 9.95
N ILE A 84 -11.58 9.99 10.17
CA ILE A 84 -10.79 10.79 9.23
C ILE A 84 -10.58 9.99 7.92
N ALA A 85 -10.22 8.72 8.02
CA ALA A 85 -10.05 7.86 6.86
C ALA A 85 -11.36 7.71 6.05
N ALA A 86 -12.49 7.53 6.75
CA ALA A 86 -13.80 7.42 6.14
C ALA A 86 -14.21 8.73 5.44
N PHE A 87 -13.96 9.87 6.07
CA PHE A 87 -14.25 11.19 5.48
C PHE A 87 -13.42 11.45 4.22
N ARG A 88 -12.11 11.16 4.26
CA ARG A 88 -11.23 11.27 3.10
C ARG A 88 -11.71 10.40 1.95
N ARG A 89 -12.03 9.12 2.24
CA ARG A 89 -12.53 8.18 1.23
C ARG A 89 -13.90 8.56 0.70
N TYR A 90 -14.79 9.05 1.55
CA TYR A 90 -16.09 9.58 1.13
C TYR A 90 -15.94 10.73 0.14
N ASN A 91 -15.08 11.72 0.44
CA ASN A 91 -14.83 12.85 -0.46
C ASN A 91 -14.21 12.41 -1.79
N GLU A 92 -13.31 11.44 -1.78
CA GLU A 92 -12.74 10.86 -3.00
C GLU A 92 -13.83 10.21 -3.88
N LEU A 93 -14.71 9.40 -3.29
CA LEU A 93 -15.79 8.74 -3.99
C LEU A 93 -16.83 9.76 -4.51
N LYS A 94 -17.17 10.77 -3.71
CA LYS A 94 -18.10 11.85 -4.10
C LYS A 94 -17.57 12.62 -5.32
N LYS A 95 -16.28 12.95 -5.36
CA LYS A 95 -15.63 13.59 -6.52
C LYS A 95 -15.71 12.74 -7.80
N ARG A 96 -15.91 11.44 -7.67
CA ARG A 96 -16.08 10.49 -8.78
C ARG A 96 -17.56 10.17 -9.05
N ASN A 97 -18.48 11.02 -8.58
CA ASN A 97 -19.94 10.89 -8.77
C ASN A 97 -20.57 9.62 -8.18
N TYR A 98 -19.92 8.98 -7.19
CA TYR A 98 -20.57 7.88 -6.47
C TYR A 98 -21.61 8.39 -5.48
N LYS A 99 -22.86 7.91 -5.59
CA LYS A 99 -23.93 8.13 -4.62
C LYS A 99 -23.72 7.19 -3.42
N ILE A 100 -23.09 7.66 -2.36
CA ILE A 100 -22.76 6.85 -1.19
C ILE A 100 -22.91 7.65 0.10
N LYS A 101 -23.26 6.99 1.22
CA LYS A 101 -23.33 7.60 2.54
C LYS A 101 -22.02 7.38 3.29
N ILE A 102 -21.58 8.38 4.06
CA ILE A 102 -20.32 8.29 4.83
C ILE A 102 -20.32 7.13 5.84
N LYS A 103 -21.49 6.79 6.41
CA LYS A 103 -21.64 5.64 7.31
C LYS A 103 -21.33 4.30 6.62
N ASP A 104 -21.66 4.17 5.35
CA ASP A 104 -21.40 2.95 4.57
C ASP A 104 -19.91 2.83 4.24
N VAL A 105 -19.26 3.95 3.89
CA VAL A 105 -17.81 4.02 3.71
C VAL A 105 -17.09 3.65 5.01
N LYS A 106 -17.51 4.19 6.15
CA LYS A 106 -16.93 3.88 7.46
C LYS A 106 -17.09 2.40 7.81
N LYS A 107 -18.29 1.83 7.59
CA LYS A 107 -18.58 0.40 7.79
C LYS A 107 -17.66 -0.48 6.92
N ALA A 108 -17.54 -0.16 5.62
CA ALA A 108 -16.69 -0.89 4.69
C ALA A 108 -15.20 -0.85 5.10
N LEU A 109 -14.68 0.32 5.50
CA LEU A 109 -13.32 0.45 5.99
C LEU A 109 -13.06 -0.33 7.27
N ARG A 110 -14.01 -0.32 8.23
CA ARG A 110 -13.92 -1.09 9.47
C ARG A 110 -13.84 -2.59 9.17
N ILE A 111 -14.74 -3.10 8.33
CA ILE A 111 -14.77 -4.51 7.93
C ILE A 111 -13.42 -4.88 7.27
N ARG A 112 -12.94 -4.08 6.32
CA ARG A 112 -11.67 -4.32 5.64
C ARG A 112 -10.50 -4.35 6.63
N ASN A 113 -10.40 -3.37 7.51
CA ASN A 113 -9.32 -3.30 8.49
C ASN A 113 -9.34 -4.51 9.44
N ASN A 114 -10.51 -4.91 9.92
CA ASN A 114 -10.66 -6.11 10.76
C ASN A 114 -10.24 -7.38 10.01
N HIS A 115 -10.59 -7.51 8.74
CA HIS A 115 -10.14 -8.64 7.91
C HIS A 115 -8.62 -8.64 7.74
N ASP A 116 -8.01 -7.48 7.47
CA ASP A 116 -6.56 -7.37 7.29
C ASP A 116 -5.79 -7.70 8.58
N ILE A 117 -6.31 -7.31 9.74
CA ILE A 117 -5.70 -7.58 11.05
C ILE A 117 -5.86 -9.06 11.45
N LYS A 118 -7.08 -9.61 11.27
CA LYS A 118 -7.43 -10.95 11.78
C LYS A 118 -7.11 -12.09 10.82
N ARG A 119 -6.65 -11.84 9.60
CA ARG A 119 -6.37 -12.92 8.64
C ARG A 119 -5.18 -13.79 9.11
N LYS A 120 -5.33 -15.10 8.99
CA LYS A 120 -4.30 -16.09 9.38
C LYS A 120 -3.00 -15.93 8.56
N SER A 121 -3.11 -15.62 7.27
CA SER A 121 -1.95 -15.43 6.39
C SER A 121 -1.66 -13.95 6.18
N SER A 122 -0.45 -13.53 6.52
CA SER A 122 0.06 -12.16 6.34
C SER A 122 -0.85 -11.09 6.96
N PRO A 123 -1.12 -11.13 8.28
CA PRO A 123 -1.93 -10.11 8.94
C PRO A 123 -1.29 -8.72 8.80
N LEU A 124 -2.12 -7.68 8.92
CA LEU A 124 -1.65 -6.30 8.99
C LEU A 124 -0.96 -6.09 10.33
N LEU A 125 0.36 -6.12 10.32
CA LEU A 125 1.21 -5.90 11.50
C LEU A 125 2.23 -4.81 11.22
N LYS A 126 2.54 -4.04 12.25
CA LYS A 126 3.68 -3.12 12.21
C LYS A 126 4.97 -3.92 12.35
N HIS A 127 5.91 -3.78 11.42
CA HIS A 127 7.25 -4.33 11.56
C HIS A 127 7.98 -3.59 12.69
N ARG A 128 8.84 -4.29 13.44
CA ARG A 128 9.57 -3.70 14.58
C ARG A 128 10.34 -2.42 14.21
N ASP A 129 10.99 -2.41 13.04
CA ASP A 129 11.78 -1.27 12.54
C ASP A 129 10.93 -0.26 11.75
N ALA A 130 9.61 -0.42 11.69
CA ALA A 130 8.78 0.49 10.92
C ALA A 130 8.52 1.80 11.67
N ILE A 131 8.77 2.91 10.97
CA ILE A 131 8.49 4.26 11.42
C ILE A 131 6.99 4.50 11.32
N GLU A 132 6.37 4.82 12.44
CA GLU A 132 4.95 5.09 12.49
C GLU A 132 4.65 6.52 12.05
N ILE A 133 3.72 6.67 11.13
CA ILE A 133 3.24 7.94 10.61
C ILE A 133 1.73 8.06 10.86
N ASP A 134 1.34 8.97 11.75
CA ASP A 134 -0.07 9.32 11.95
C ASP A 134 -0.53 10.29 10.87
N THR A 135 -1.19 9.76 9.86
CA THR A 135 -1.71 10.56 8.74
C THR A 135 -2.94 11.38 9.11
N GLY A 136 -3.56 11.11 10.26
CA GLY A 136 -4.68 11.92 10.76
C GLY A 136 -4.25 13.31 11.20
N LYS A 137 -3.02 13.43 11.73
CA LYS A 137 -2.45 14.67 12.26
C LYS A 137 -1.64 15.48 11.24
N LEU A 138 -1.40 14.92 10.06
CA LEU A 138 -0.53 15.53 9.05
C LEU A 138 -1.29 15.76 7.75
N ASN A 139 -1.08 16.91 7.13
CA ASN A 139 -1.46 17.10 5.73
C ASN A 139 -0.45 16.38 4.80
N LYS A 140 -0.82 16.26 3.52
CA LYS A 140 -0.01 15.53 2.53
C LYS A 140 1.44 16.07 2.42
N LYS A 141 1.61 17.40 2.40
CA LYS A 141 2.93 18.06 2.31
C LYS A 141 3.81 17.74 3.53
N ALA A 142 3.25 17.91 4.74
CA ALA A 142 3.97 17.64 5.99
C ALA A 142 4.32 16.15 6.13
N MET A 143 3.43 15.25 5.70
CA MET A 143 3.68 13.81 5.68
C MET A 143 4.86 13.46 4.76
N VAL A 144 4.85 13.93 3.51
CA VAL A 144 5.95 13.70 2.56
C VAL A 144 7.25 14.26 3.11
N LYS A 145 7.27 15.52 3.60
CA LYS A 145 8.46 16.12 4.22
C LYS A 145 9.02 15.31 5.39
N LYS A 146 8.11 14.76 6.24
CA LYS A 146 8.52 13.88 7.34
C LYS A 146 9.16 12.59 6.82
N MET A 147 8.53 11.94 5.84
CA MET A 147 9.04 10.69 5.26
C MET A 147 10.38 10.89 4.55
N SER A 148 10.53 11.97 3.76
CA SER A 148 11.78 12.29 3.06
C SER A 148 12.97 12.39 3.99
N LYS A 149 12.83 13.00 5.18
CA LYS A 149 13.91 13.07 6.17
C LYS A 149 14.49 11.69 6.55
N TYR A 150 13.61 10.68 6.70
CA TYR A 150 14.06 9.32 7.02
C TYR A 150 14.73 8.65 5.83
N VAL A 151 14.20 8.87 4.62
CA VAL A 151 14.79 8.34 3.38
C VAL A 151 16.16 8.97 3.16
N ASP A 152 16.29 10.30 3.27
CA ASP A 152 17.54 11.03 3.10
C ASP A 152 18.60 10.58 4.11
N LYS A 153 18.19 10.37 5.38
CA LYS A 153 19.09 9.81 6.41
C LYS A 153 19.60 8.43 6.02
N MET A 154 18.73 7.55 5.51
CA MET A 154 19.10 6.21 5.10
C MET A 154 20.01 6.22 3.86
N ILE A 155 19.75 7.10 2.90
CA ILE A 155 20.62 7.29 1.73
C ILE A 155 22.02 7.71 2.17
N LYS A 156 22.13 8.67 3.10
CA LYS A 156 23.42 9.10 3.66
C LYS A 156 24.18 7.97 4.33
N ILE A 157 23.49 7.14 5.14
CA ILE A 157 24.09 6.00 5.81
C ILE A 157 24.60 4.98 4.79
N LYS A 158 23.82 4.68 3.76
CA LYS A 158 24.11 3.58 2.83
C LYS A 158 25.09 3.96 1.72
N TYR A 159 25.10 5.22 1.27
CA TYR A 159 25.86 5.68 0.11
C TYR A 159 26.82 6.84 0.41
N GLY A 160 26.91 7.27 1.68
CA GLY A 160 27.70 8.42 2.10
C GLY A 160 27.15 9.73 1.55
N ASN A 161 27.95 10.79 1.61
CA ASN A 161 27.57 12.10 1.04
C ASN A 161 27.61 12.16 -0.50
N ARG A 162 27.87 11.03 -1.15
CA ARG A 162 27.84 10.90 -2.61
C ARG A 162 26.40 10.66 -3.05
N THR A 163 25.61 11.70 -3.16
CA THR A 163 24.57 11.71 -4.21
C THR A 163 23.61 12.88 -4.03
N ARG A 164 23.90 13.98 -4.65
CA ARG A 164 22.83 14.69 -5.33
C ARG A 164 22.61 13.93 -6.63
N ILE A 165 21.62 13.06 -6.68
CA ILE A 165 21.11 12.50 -7.93
C ILE A 165 20.46 13.68 -8.66
N LYS A 166 21.05 14.07 -9.79
CA LYS A 166 20.46 15.02 -10.75
C LYS A 166 19.19 14.46 -11.34
#